data_20a94baf388e92b7220111c7d787807a
#
_entry.id   20a94baf388e92b7220111c7d787807a
#
_cell.length_a   1.000
_cell.length_b   1.000
_cell.length_c   1.000
_cell.angle_alpha   90.00
_cell.angle_beta   90.00
_cell.angle_gamma   90.00
#
_symmetry.space_group_name_H-M   'P 1'
#
loop_
_entity.id
_entity.type
_entity.pdbx_description
1 polymer ?
#
loop_
_entity_poly.entity_id
_entity_poly.type
_entity_poly.pdbx_seq_one_letter_code
_entity_poly.pdbx_strand_id
1 'polypeptide(L)'
;VLITTTTHIFPFSHCENILVEETDSEKNILSLVVEGFRRHPILCIGVKGKDGKLTKAPILFSTLEKHCDYILVEADGSKHLPAKAHNEREPQLPKETKLSVLVFGLSALHKPIEEVVHRVELFRVLFTPPLEMGVVLSEELLAEALQKENLGDLLFLNQADCIEKKEREELRSFLEKYLH
;
A
#
# COMPACT_ATOMS: atom_id res chain seq x y z
N VAL A 1 5.34 15.58 7.14
CA VAL A 1 5.07 14.34 6.37
C VAL A 1 4.39 14.69 5.06
N LEU A 2 4.89 14.18 3.95
CA LEU A 2 4.25 14.29 2.65
C LEU A 2 3.65 12.93 2.24
N ILE A 3 2.40 12.92 1.81
CA ILE A 3 1.71 11.73 1.29
C ILE A 3 1.53 11.88 -0.21
N THR A 4 1.82 10.85 -0.98
CA THR A 4 1.63 10.83 -2.43
C THR A 4 1.43 9.40 -2.94
N THR A 5 1.41 9.20 -4.25
CA THR A 5 1.21 7.89 -4.87
C THR A 5 2.08 7.72 -6.12
N THR A 6 2.35 6.49 -6.46
CA THR A 6 2.80 6.05 -7.79
C THR A 6 1.69 5.35 -8.58
N THR A 7 0.53 5.18 -7.96
CA THR A 7 -0.67 4.55 -8.53
C THR A 7 -1.86 5.52 -8.53
N HIS A 8 -2.90 5.28 -7.75
CA HIS A 8 -4.11 6.11 -7.69
C HIS A 8 -4.69 6.12 -6.30
N ILE A 9 -4.67 7.28 -5.61
CA ILE A 9 -5.31 7.44 -4.30
C ILE A 9 -6.39 8.52 -4.33
N PHE A 10 -7.35 8.44 -3.42
CA PHE A 10 -8.22 9.56 -3.11
C PHE A 10 -7.49 10.56 -2.20
N PRO A 11 -7.77 11.87 -2.33
CA PRO A 11 -7.35 12.86 -1.35
C PRO A 11 -7.80 12.48 0.06
N PHE A 12 -6.98 12.77 1.06
CA PHE A 12 -7.27 12.42 2.45
C PHE A 12 -8.08 13.52 3.13
N SER A 13 -9.13 13.17 3.86
CA SER A 13 -9.99 14.12 4.57
C SER A 13 -9.33 14.77 5.80
N HIS A 14 -8.23 14.19 6.29
CA HIS A 14 -7.60 14.61 7.55
C HIS A 14 -6.27 15.36 7.36
N CYS A 15 -5.93 15.75 6.14
CA CYS A 15 -4.76 16.58 5.86
C CYS A 15 -5.06 17.57 4.72
N GLU A 16 -4.17 18.57 4.58
CA GLU A 16 -4.24 19.47 3.42
C GLU A 16 -3.91 18.74 2.14
N ASN A 17 -4.73 18.91 1.13
CA ASN A 17 -4.55 18.28 -0.18
C ASN A 17 -4.13 19.31 -1.23
N ILE A 18 -2.98 19.11 -1.83
CA ILE A 18 -2.43 19.91 -2.93
C ILE A 18 -2.65 19.15 -4.24
N LEU A 19 -3.64 19.58 -4.99
CA LEU A 19 -3.98 18.99 -6.29
C LEU A 19 -3.40 19.86 -7.39
N VAL A 20 -2.53 19.30 -8.20
CA VAL A 20 -1.85 19.98 -9.30
C VAL A 20 -2.22 19.39 -10.65
N GLU A 21 -2.01 20.18 -11.71
CA GLU A 21 -2.14 19.72 -13.09
C GLU A 21 -0.78 19.23 -13.62
N GLU A 22 -0.78 18.38 -14.64
CA GLU A 22 0.48 17.94 -15.30
C GLU A 22 1.30 19.09 -15.90
N THR A 23 0.63 20.20 -16.22
CA THR A 23 1.24 21.38 -16.81
C THR A 23 1.84 22.34 -15.79
N ASP A 24 1.63 22.11 -14.50
CA ASP A 24 2.21 22.96 -13.46
C ASP A 24 3.73 22.84 -13.42
N SER A 25 4.39 24.00 -13.31
CA SER A 25 5.85 24.02 -13.20
C SER A 25 6.34 23.48 -11.85
N GLU A 26 7.49 22.82 -11.85
CA GLU A 26 8.15 22.33 -10.62
C GLU A 26 8.28 23.45 -9.58
N LYS A 27 8.63 24.66 -9.99
CA LYS A 27 8.75 25.83 -9.12
C LYS A 27 7.43 26.18 -8.44
N ASN A 28 6.31 26.13 -9.18
CA ASN A 28 4.98 26.37 -8.62
C ASN A 28 4.61 25.29 -7.61
N ILE A 29 4.81 24.03 -7.96
CA ILE A 29 4.55 22.87 -7.09
C ILE A 29 5.33 22.97 -5.79
N LEU A 30 6.62 23.26 -5.84
CA LEU A 30 7.45 23.45 -4.66
C LEU A 30 6.99 24.62 -3.79
N SER A 31 6.56 25.72 -4.41
CA SER A 31 6.00 26.87 -3.66
C SER A 31 4.75 26.44 -2.88
N LEU A 32 3.87 25.66 -3.47
CA LEU A 32 2.67 25.13 -2.82
C LEU A 32 3.02 24.18 -1.67
N VAL A 33 4.01 23.31 -1.84
CA VAL A 33 4.48 22.40 -0.80
C VAL A 33 5.07 23.16 0.39
N VAL A 34 5.98 24.12 0.13
CA VAL A 34 6.60 24.93 1.19
C VAL A 34 5.56 25.77 1.94
N GLU A 35 4.63 26.38 1.22
CA GLU A 35 3.56 27.16 1.85
C GLU A 35 2.58 26.28 2.63
N GLY A 36 2.27 25.09 2.11
CA GLY A 36 1.44 24.10 2.79
C GLY A 36 2.05 23.65 4.12
N PHE A 37 3.36 23.36 4.14
CA PHE A 37 4.06 22.94 5.37
C PHE A 37 4.20 24.05 6.43
N ARG A 38 4.06 25.31 6.05
CA ARG A 38 3.99 26.41 7.04
C ARG A 38 2.70 26.35 7.86
N ARG A 39 1.65 25.76 7.32
CA ARG A 39 0.30 25.71 7.92
C ARG A 39 -0.09 24.35 8.45
N HIS A 40 0.42 23.29 7.82
CA HIS A 40 0.01 21.92 8.11
C HIS A 40 1.22 20.98 8.23
N PRO A 41 1.30 20.15 9.26
CA PRO A 41 2.41 19.20 9.44
C PRO A 41 2.34 18.01 8.48
N ILE A 42 1.17 17.77 7.87
CA ILE A 42 0.90 16.67 6.94
C ILE A 42 0.24 17.25 5.69
N LEU A 43 0.81 16.94 4.53
CA LEU A 43 0.27 17.28 3.23
C LEU A 43 0.06 16.02 2.40
N CYS A 44 -1.00 16.01 1.59
CA CYS A 44 -1.16 15.05 0.51
C CYS A 44 -1.02 15.78 -0.83
N ILE A 45 -0.16 15.28 -1.73
CA ILE A 45 0.06 15.92 -3.03
C ILE A 45 0.00 14.90 -4.17
N GLY A 46 -0.55 15.32 -5.28
CA GLY A 46 -0.55 14.52 -6.51
C GLY A 46 -1.16 15.24 -7.70
N VAL A 47 -0.89 14.69 -8.86
CA VAL A 47 -1.51 15.15 -10.11
C VAL A 47 -2.98 14.72 -10.11
N LYS A 48 -3.87 15.62 -10.48
CA LYS A 48 -5.31 15.35 -10.63
C LYS A 48 -5.54 14.26 -11.66
N GLY A 49 -6.25 13.24 -11.28
CA GLY A 49 -6.73 12.19 -12.15
C GLY A 49 -8.25 12.24 -12.35
N LYS A 50 -8.77 11.19 -12.98
CA LYS A 50 -10.22 10.99 -13.12
C LYS A 50 -10.86 10.66 -11.78
N ASP A 51 -12.16 10.89 -11.68
CA ASP A 51 -12.99 10.52 -10.52
C ASP A 51 -12.49 11.09 -9.16
N GLY A 52 -11.81 12.24 -9.21
CA GLY A 52 -11.30 12.92 -8.02
C GLY A 52 -10.08 12.27 -7.37
N LYS A 53 -9.44 11.31 -8.03
CA LYS A 53 -8.21 10.66 -7.55
C LYS A 53 -6.97 11.46 -7.91
N LEU A 54 -5.90 11.23 -7.16
CA LEU A 54 -4.54 11.59 -7.49
C LEU A 54 -3.89 10.40 -8.19
N THR A 55 -3.06 10.64 -9.21
CA THR A 55 -2.53 9.57 -10.09
C THR A 55 -1.05 9.30 -9.96
N LYS A 56 -0.29 10.28 -9.51
CA LYS A 56 1.18 10.19 -9.36
C LYS A 56 1.73 11.35 -8.54
N ALA A 57 2.95 11.19 -8.07
CA ALA A 57 3.72 12.33 -7.56
C ALA A 57 3.93 13.36 -8.70
N PRO A 58 3.77 14.67 -8.42
CA PRO A 58 3.81 15.69 -9.47
C PRO A 58 5.21 16.04 -9.95
N ILE A 59 6.24 15.76 -9.13
CA ILE A 59 7.66 15.99 -9.42
C ILE A 59 8.49 14.84 -8.84
N LEU A 60 9.79 14.84 -9.12
CA LEU A 60 10.71 13.80 -8.68
C LEU A 60 10.76 13.68 -7.14
N PHE A 61 10.82 12.45 -6.64
CA PHE A 61 10.94 12.16 -5.21
C PHE A 61 12.23 12.77 -4.63
N SER A 62 13.34 12.72 -5.37
CA SER A 62 14.62 13.35 -5.00
C SER A 62 14.55 14.88 -4.83
N THR A 63 13.53 15.52 -5.41
CA THR A 63 13.24 16.93 -5.18
C THR A 63 12.37 17.12 -3.94
N LEU A 64 11.31 16.32 -3.80
CA LEU A 64 10.37 16.39 -2.67
C LEU A 64 11.04 16.09 -1.32
N GLU A 65 11.96 15.13 -1.26
CA GLU A 65 12.65 14.73 -0.02
C GLU A 65 13.48 15.85 0.63
N LYS A 66 13.82 16.90 -0.12
CA LYS A 66 14.54 18.07 0.41
C LYS A 66 13.64 19.01 1.22
N HIS A 67 12.34 18.81 1.19
CA HIS A 67 11.33 19.70 1.77
C HIS A 67 10.50 19.06 2.88
N CYS A 68 10.75 17.80 3.21
CA CYS A 68 10.03 17.08 4.27
C CYS A 68 10.86 15.95 4.87
N ASP A 69 10.57 15.58 6.13
CA ASP A 69 11.28 14.50 6.83
C ASP A 69 10.89 13.12 6.35
N TYR A 70 9.62 12.95 5.94
CA TYR A 70 9.06 11.68 5.50
C TYR A 70 8.17 11.87 4.28
N ILE A 71 8.32 10.97 3.30
CA ILE A 71 7.41 10.80 2.18
C ILE A 71 6.78 9.42 2.30
N LEU A 72 5.46 9.38 2.45
CA LEU A 72 4.66 8.16 2.43
C LEU A 72 4.08 8.00 1.02
N VAL A 73 4.39 6.90 0.37
CA VAL A 73 3.99 6.64 -1.01
C VAL A 73 3.09 5.41 -1.07
N GLU A 74 1.87 5.59 -1.54
CA GLU A 74 1.05 4.45 -1.94
C GLU A 74 1.56 3.94 -3.29
N ALA A 75 2.13 2.75 -3.28
CA ALA A 75 2.79 2.15 -4.43
C ALA A 75 2.00 0.98 -5.04
N ASP A 76 0.87 0.63 -4.43
CA ASP A 76 0.08 -0.52 -4.83
C ASP A 76 -1.37 -0.45 -4.33
N GLY A 77 -2.33 -0.53 -5.24
CA GLY A 77 -3.75 -0.48 -4.93
C GLY A 77 -4.40 -1.87 -4.91
N SER A 78 -5.23 -2.16 -3.92
CA SER A 78 -5.94 -3.45 -3.74
C SER A 78 -7.43 -3.42 -4.06
N LYS A 79 -7.96 -2.33 -4.62
CA LYS A 79 -9.40 -2.12 -4.85
C LYS A 79 -10.26 -2.30 -3.59
N HIS A 80 -9.77 -1.85 -2.45
CA HIS A 80 -10.38 -1.99 -1.12
C HIS A 80 -10.50 -3.43 -0.60
N LEU A 81 -9.88 -4.42 -1.24
CA LEU A 81 -9.78 -5.77 -0.70
C LEU A 81 -8.65 -5.87 0.32
N PRO A 82 -8.82 -6.68 1.37
CA PRO A 82 -7.86 -6.77 2.47
C PRO A 82 -6.56 -7.49 2.10
N ALA A 83 -6.57 -8.31 1.05
CA ALA A 83 -5.42 -9.02 0.54
C ALA A 83 -5.25 -8.80 -0.96
N LYS A 84 -4.05 -9.06 -1.49
CA LYS A 84 -3.74 -8.93 -2.90
C LYS A 84 -2.63 -9.89 -3.30
N ALA A 85 -2.64 -10.34 -4.56
CA ALA A 85 -1.48 -10.89 -5.25
C ALA A 85 -0.93 -9.86 -6.27
N HIS A 86 0.38 -9.82 -6.43
CA HIS A 86 1.08 -8.82 -7.22
C HIS A 86 1.47 -9.37 -8.60
N ASN A 87 1.45 -8.52 -9.61
CA ASN A 87 2.01 -8.83 -10.91
C ASN A 87 3.44 -8.27 -11.01
N GLU A 88 4.13 -8.58 -12.11
CA GLU A 88 5.53 -8.18 -12.36
C GLU A 88 5.78 -6.65 -12.34
N ARG A 89 4.72 -5.84 -12.41
CA ARG A 89 4.79 -4.37 -12.42
C ARG A 89 4.45 -3.74 -11.07
N GLU A 90 4.18 -4.55 -10.08
CA GLU A 90 3.75 -4.11 -8.75
C GLU A 90 4.61 -4.75 -7.65
N PRO A 91 4.85 -4.03 -6.56
CA PRO A 91 4.51 -2.62 -6.31
C PRO A 91 5.36 -1.65 -7.15
N GLN A 92 4.83 -0.45 -7.42
CA GLN A 92 5.55 0.62 -8.13
C GLN A 92 6.36 1.46 -7.15
N LEU A 93 7.42 0.88 -6.63
CA LEU A 93 8.28 1.56 -5.65
C LEU A 93 9.15 2.62 -6.31
N PRO A 94 9.21 3.86 -5.76
CA PRO A 94 10.21 4.85 -6.16
C PRO A 94 11.63 4.32 -5.96
N LYS A 95 12.58 4.78 -6.77
CA LYS A 95 14.00 4.39 -6.64
C LYS A 95 14.60 4.85 -5.30
N GLU A 96 14.07 5.93 -4.75
CA GLU A 96 14.46 6.55 -3.49
C GLU A 96 13.88 5.84 -2.25
N THR A 97 13.10 4.78 -2.43
CA THR A 97 12.45 4.05 -1.32
C THR A 97 13.51 3.54 -0.34
N LYS A 98 13.35 3.90 0.93
CA LYS A 98 14.22 3.48 2.04
C LYS A 98 13.63 2.34 2.86
N LEU A 99 12.30 2.23 2.84
CA LEU A 99 11.56 1.20 3.55
C LEU A 99 10.26 0.94 2.80
N SER A 100 10.00 -0.32 2.52
CA SER A 100 8.74 -0.78 1.95
C SER A 100 7.95 -1.56 3.00
N VAL A 101 6.65 -1.28 3.10
CA VAL A 101 5.75 -1.93 4.05
C VAL A 101 4.65 -2.63 3.27
N LEU A 102 4.63 -3.96 3.34
CA LEU A 102 3.51 -4.75 2.84
C LEU A 102 2.37 -4.71 3.87
N VAL A 103 1.20 -4.25 3.45
CA VAL A 103 0.02 -4.17 4.32
C VAL A 103 -0.94 -5.31 3.98
N PHE A 104 -1.25 -6.15 4.97
CA PHE A 104 -2.23 -7.21 4.86
C PHE A 104 -3.38 -6.97 5.86
N GLY A 105 -4.63 -7.02 5.36
CA GLY A 105 -5.81 -6.88 6.19
C GLY A 105 -6.25 -8.22 6.81
N LEU A 106 -6.23 -8.31 8.12
CA LEU A 106 -6.62 -9.54 8.86
C LEU A 106 -8.06 -9.96 8.62
N SER A 107 -8.93 -9.06 8.17
CA SER A 107 -10.29 -9.40 7.77
C SER A 107 -10.39 -10.36 6.56
N ALA A 108 -9.25 -10.65 5.91
CA ALA A 108 -9.16 -11.66 4.85
C ALA A 108 -9.15 -13.09 5.37
N LEU A 109 -8.64 -13.31 6.59
CA LEU A 109 -8.53 -14.66 7.15
C LEU A 109 -9.90 -15.32 7.30
N HIS A 110 -9.92 -16.62 7.13
CA HIS A 110 -11.08 -17.51 7.25
C HIS A 110 -12.22 -17.20 6.27
N LYS A 111 -11.90 -16.53 5.15
CA LYS A 111 -12.85 -16.25 4.07
C LYS A 111 -12.39 -16.85 2.73
N PRO A 112 -13.32 -17.13 1.80
CA PRO A 112 -12.97 -17.58 0.45
C PRO A 112 -12.03 -16.58 -0.24
N ILE A 113 -10.97 -17.08 -0.87
CA ILE A 113 -9.94 -16.22 -1.49
C ILE A 113 -10.51 -15.29 -2.56
N GLU A 114 -11.53 -15.70 -3.29
CA GLU A 114 -12.20 -14.88 -4.31
C GLU A 114 -12.94 -13.66 -3.76
N GLU A 115 -13.30 -13.67 -2.49
CA GLU A 115 -13.99 -12.55 -1.84
C GLU A 115 -13.02 -11.51 -1.26
N VAL A 116 -11.80 -11.92 -0.96
CA VAL A 116 -10.88 -11.11 -0.15
C VAL A 116 -9.55 -10.79 -0.81
N VAL A 117 -9.19 -11.48 -1.89
CA VAL A 117 -7.90 -11.30 -2.56
C VAL A 117 -8.09 -10.57 -3.90
N HIS A 118 -7.51 -9.37 -4.00
CA HIS A 118 -7.40 -8.69 -5.29
C HIS A 118 -6.44 -9.47 -6.20
N ARG A 119 -6.84 -9.72 -7.47
CA ARG A 119 -6.13 -10.59 -8.41
C ARG A 119 -6.03 -12.05 -7.95
N VAL A 120 -7.16 -12.59 -7.53
CA VAL A 120 -7.27 -13.98 -7.06
C VAL A 120 -6.63 -14.99 -8.02
N GLU A 121 -6.70 -14.77 -9.34
CA GLU A 121 -6.09 -15.67 -10.33
C GLU A 121 -4.55 -15.70 -10.19
N LEU A 122 -3.92 -14.59 -9.90
CA LEU A 122 -2.48 -14.56 -9.61
C LEU A 122 -2.16 -15.23 -8.28
N PHE A 123 -3.00 -15.01 -7.26
CA PHE A 123 -2.84 -15.65 -5.97
C PHE A 123 -2.89 -17.18 -6.08
N ARG A 124 -3.86 -17.71 -6.80
CA ARG A 124 -4.04 -19.16 -6.98
C ARG A 124 -2.80 -19.83 -7.58
N VAL A 125 -2.19 -19.23 -8.58
CA VAL A 125 -1.02 -19.79 -9.28
C VAL A 125 0.30 -19.64 -8.52
N LEU A 126 0.31 -18.97 -7.37
CA LEU A 126 1.44 -19.04 -6.45
C LEU A 126 1.65 -20.46 -5.91
N PHE A 127 0.62 -21.28 -5.89
CA PHE A 127 0.64 -22.62 -5.31
C PHE A 127 0.75 -23.72 -6.39
N THR A 128 1.26 -24.88 -5.99
CA THR A 128 1.40 -26.03 -6.88
C THR A 128 0.82 -27.30 -6.21
N PRO A 129 -0.30 -27.83 -6.72
CA PRO A 129 -1.11 -27.31 -7.85
C PRO A 129 -1.76 -25.96 -7.51
N PRO A 130 -2.24 -25.19 -8.52
CA PRO A 130 -2.97 -23.96 -8.26
C PRO A 130 -4.20 -24.19 -7.38
N LEU A 131 -4.47 -23.26 -6.48
CA LEU A 131 -5.62 -23.35 -5.58
C LEU A 131 -6.94 -23.34 -6.38
N GLU A 132 -7.90 -24.11 -5.93
CA GLU A 132 -9.26 -24.07 -6.47
C GLU A 132 -10.05 -22.88 -5.93
N MET A 133 -11.15 -22.53 -6.60
CA MET A 133 -12.09 -21.54 -6.10
C MET A 133 -12.82 -22.09 -4.86
N GLY A 134 -13.19 -21.20 -3.95
CA GLY A 134 -13.83 -21.58 -2.68
C GLY A 134 -12.85 -21.97 -1.57
N VAL A 135 -11.54 -22.01 -1.87
CA VAL A 135 -10.53 -22.23 -0.82
C VAL A 135 -10.56 -21.08 0.18
N VAL A 136 -10.64 -21.42 1.44
CA VAL A 136 -10.62 -20.45 2.55
C VAL A 136 -9.19 -20.08 2.89
N LEU A 137 -8.92 -18.79 3.01
CA LEU A 137 -7.59 -18.29 3.35
C LEU A 137 -7.25 -18.64 4.80
N SER A 138 -6.34 -19.57 5.00
CA SER A 138 -5.78 -19.92 6.30
C SER A 138 -4.47 -19.17 6.56
N GLU A 139 -3.99 -19.26 7.80
CA GLU A 139 -2.70 -18.69 8.22
C GLU A 139 -1.52 -19.32 7.47
N GLU A 140 -1.59 -20.62 7.17
CA GLU A 140 -0.56 -21.33 6.41
C GLU A 140 -0.52 -20.87 4.97
N LEU A 141 -1.69 -20.73 4.32
CA LEU A 141 -1.77 -20.19 2.94
C LEU A 141 -1.28 -18.76 2.88
N LEU A 142 -1.62 -17.94 3.89
CA LEU A 142 -1.09 -16.58 4.00
C LEU A 142 0.43 -16.59 4.11
N ALA A 143 0.99 -17.37 5.04
CA ALA A 143 2.43 -17.44 5.24
C ALA A 143 3.17 -17.91 3.98
N GLU A 144 2.66 -18.95 3.32
CA GLU A 144 3.22 -19.47 2.06
C GLU A 144 3.16 -18.42 0.93
N ALA A 145 2.03 -17.70 0.79
CA ALA A 145 1.89 -16.64 -0.21
C ALA A 145 2.89 -15.50 0.05
N LEU A 146 2.99 -15.02 1.30
CA LEU A 146 3.95 -13.98 1.70
C LEU A 146 5.39 -14.39 1.40
N GLN A 147 5.75 -15.64 1.69
CA GLN A 147 7.09 -16.17 1.41
C GLN A 147 7.38 -16.24 -0.10
N LYS A 148 6.39 -16.65 -0.90
CA LYS A 148 6.56 -16.77 -2.36
C LYS A 148 6.62 -15.42 -3.05
N GLU A 149 5.82 -14.45 -2.64
CA GLU A 149 5.88 -13.10 -3.18
C GLU A 149 7.12 -12.35 -2.69
N ASN A 150 7.55 -12.57 -1.46
CA ASN A 150 8.73 -11.97 -0.83
C ASN A 150 8.80 -10.44 -1.06
N LEU A 151 7.71 -9.75 -0.76
CA LEU A 151 7.55 -8.32 -0.96
C LEU A 151 7.62 -7.56 0.36
N GLY A 152 8.21 -6.36 0.30
CA GLY A 152 8.29 -5.45 1.44
C GLY A 152 9.39 -5.82 2.46
N ASP A 153 9.93 -4.79 3.10
CA ASP A 153 10.93 -4.94 4.17
C ASP A 153 10.25 -5.24 5.52
N LEU A 154 8.99 -4.82 5.65
CA LEU A 154 8.14 -5.05 6.83
C LEU A 154 6.76 -5.52 6.40
N LEU A 155 6.19 -6.42 7.19
CA LEU A 155 4.77 -6.80 7.11
C LEU A 155 3.97 -6.06 8.17
N PHE A 156 2.93 -5.34 7.76
CA PHE A 156 1.99 -4.68 8.65
C PHE A 156 0.62 -5.38 8.58
N LEU A 157 0.22 -6.00 9.70
CA LEU A 157 -1.08 -6.65 9.84
C LEU A 157 -2.12 -5.62 10.27
N ASN A 158 -2.91 -5.15 9.32
CA ASN A 158 -3.98 -4.18 9.51
C ASN A 158 -5.29 -4.83 9.95
N GLN A 159 -6.27 -4.03 10.37
CA GLN A 159 -7.61 -4.52 10.80
C GLN A 159 -7.52 -5.53 11.97
N ALA A 160 -6.61 -5.28 12.90
CA ALA A 160 -6.37 -6.14 14.05
C ALA A 160 -7.56 -6.20 15.05
N ASP A 161 -8.52 -5.31 14.89
CA ASP A 161 -9.81 -5.29 15.60
C ASP A 161 -10.80 -6.35 15.09
N CYS A 162 -10.55 -6.95 13.92
CA CYS A 162 -11.40 -8.00 13.34
C CYS A 162 -11.23 -9.37 14.00
N ILE A 163 -10.15 -9.59 14.77
CA ILE A 163 -9.83 -10.86 15.42
C ILE A 163 -9.48 -10.65 16.89
N GLU A 164 -9.64 -11.69 17.70
CA GLU A 164 -9.37 -11.61 19.12
C GLU A 164 -7.88 -11.44 19.45
N LYS A 165 -7.58 -10.88 20.64
CA LYS A 165 -6.19 -10.61 21.05
C LYS A 165 -5.34 -11.88 21.04
N LYS A 166 -5.90 -13.00 21.53
CA LYS A 166 -5.18 -14.28 21.60
C LYS A 166 -4.82 -14.77 20.20
N GLU A 167 -5.76 -14.74 19.29
CA GLU A 167 -5.57 -15.14 17.88
C GLU A 167 -4.50 -14.27 17.19
N ARG A 168 -4.48 -12.96 17.45
CA ARG A 168 -3.43 -12.06 16.95
C ARG A 168 -2.03 -12.43 17.42
N GLU A 169 -1.90 -12.78 18.71
CA GLU A 169 -0.62 -13.18 19.31
C GLU A 169 -0.14 -14.53 18.74
N GLU A 170 -1.05 -15.48 18.54
CA GLU A 170 -0.78 -16.77 17.93
C GLU A 170 -0.35 -16.61 16.45
N LEU A 171 -1.11 -15.84 15.67
CA LEU A 171 -0.79 -15.54 14.28
C LEU A 171 0.57 -14.84 14.15
N ARG A 172 0.82 -13.83 14.97
CA ARG A 172 2.11 -13.12 14.96
C ARG A 172 3.26 -14.10 15.21
N SER A 173 3.16 -14.91 16.25
CA SER A 173 4.20 -15.90 16.60
C SER A 173 4.39 -16.94 15.50
N PHE A 174 3.31 -17.34 14.84
CA PHE A 174 3.35 -18.25 13.70
C PHE A 174 4.08 -17.62 12.50
N LEU A 175 3.70 -16.41 12.10
CA LEU A 175 4.32 -15.72 10.96
C LEU A 175 5.79 -15.37 11.21
N GLU A 176 6.15 -14.91 12.41
CA GLU A 176 7.54 -14.67 12.80
C GLU A 176 8.41 -15.92 12.64
N LYS A 177 7.88 -17.07 13.01
CA LYS A 177 8.59 -18.36 12.85
C LYS A 177 8.66 -18.86 11.42
N TYR A 178 7.63 -18.56 10.61
CA TYR A 178 7.52 -19.09 9.25
C TYR A 178 8.30 -18.25 8.22
N LEU A 179 8.37 -16.93 8.42
CA LEU A 179 8.99 -15.99 7.49
C LEU A 179 10.49 -15.74 7.75
N HIS A 180 11.01 -16.26 8.86
CA HIS A 180 12.44 -16.28 9.21
C HIS A 180 13.05 -17.65 8.97
#